data_a0502a8866291023b6173a0d3a5da2fc
#
_entry.id   a0502a8866291023b6173a0d3a5da2fc
#
_cell.length_a   1.000
_cell.length_b   1.000
_cell.length_c   1.000
_cell.angle_alpha   90.00
_cell.angle_beta   90.00
_cell.angle_gamma   90.00
#
_symmetry.space_group_name_H-M   'P 1'
#
loop_
_entity.id
_entity.type
_entity.pdbx_description
1 polymer ?
#
loop_
_entity_poly.entity_id
_entity_poly.type
_entity_poly.pdbx_seq_one_letter_code
_entity_poly.pdbx_strand_id
1 'polypeptide(L)'
;MHAFKHLLTALLLCTLCIIPYTASATDTNADYRGYVWRIDTAAGNEAELPHNFRTAGSPFQTRTDAAKFGVDPNYIPSREGLDALPLSGSAEFSIPAFHALLKDLHTRTQGSICIIDLRQESHGFMNGNAVSWYGKHDWGNIGRTKHEALRDENMRIRSAQGKDVVLAHLDKKKQPKNPQTIRVMAAMTERELVEDAGVRYVRLAVTDHKWADPRTIDEFVDLVKKMPADTWMHFHCQAGKGRTTSFMAMYDMMKNPSVPLKDILYRQYLLGGAYLAYDPTTQHAATGWEDADYHHKTEMIAKFYDYVQQNHEDNYAVPWSMWLKKNP
;
A
#
# COMPACT_ATOMS: atom_id res chain seq x y z
N MET A 1 23.35 25.56 83.64
CA MET A 1 24.23 24.75 82.87
C MET A 1 23.41 24.06 81.79
N HIS A 2 23.10 24.77 80.71
CA HIS A 2 22.24 24.25 79.62
C HIS A 2 23.00 24.35 78.34
N ALA A 3 23.18 23.19 77.66
CA ALA A 3 23.80 23.09 76.38
C ALA A 3 22.74 23.36 75.29
N PHE A 4 22.97 24.36 74.46
CA PHE A 4 22.17 24.65 73.26
C PHE A 4 22.72 23.83 72.11
N LYS A 5 21.88 22.93 71.53
CA LYS A 5 22.16 22.23 70.29
C LYS A 5 21.65 23.09 69.13
N HIS A 6 22.57 23.49 68.24
CA HIS A 6 22.23 24.12 66.98
C HIS A 6 21.96 23.00 65.93
N LEU A 7 20.74 22.99 65.41
CA LEU A 7 20.31 22.13 64.29
C LEU A 7 20.55 22.91 63.00
N LEU A 8 21.55 22.52 62.26
CA LEU A 8 21.80 23.02 60.90
C LEU A 8 20.85 22.30 59.95
N THR A 9 19.86 23.01 59.41
CA THR A 9 18.99 22.51 58.30
C THR A 9 19.68 22.82 56.99
N ALA A 10 20.21 21.79 56.33
CA ALA A 10 20.74 21.89 54.95
C ALA A 10 19.58 21.94 53.98
N LEU A 11 19.38 23.07 53.31
CA LEU A 11 18.43 23.26 52.23
C LEU A 11 19.06 22.72 50.94
N LEU A 12 18.62 21.55 50.49
CA LEU A 12 19.03 20.96 49.19
C LEU A 12 18.26 21.67 48.06
N LEU A 13 18.89 22.65 47.39
CA LEU A 13 18.36 23.22 46.16
C LEU A 13 18.52 22.21 45.04
N CYS A 14 17.44 21.51 44.72
CA CYS A 14 17.34 20.80 43.43
C CYS A 14 17.19 21.83 42.31
N THR A 15 18.29 22.16 41.64
CA THR A 15 18.24 22.84 40.34
C THR A 15 17.70 21.88 39.32
N LEU A 16 16.40 21.98 38.99
CA LEU A 16 15.85 21.38 37.79
C LEU A 16 16.55 22.02 36.58
N CYS A 17 17.49 21.30 36.00
CA CYS A 17 17.96 21.60 34.65
C CYS A 17 16.77 21.40 33.69
N ILE A 18 16.05 22.45 33.37
CA ILE A 18 15.15 22.49 32.22
C ILE A 18 16.05 22.46 30.99
N ILE A 19 16.26 21.27 30.45
CA ILE A 19 16.84 21.12 29.13
C ILE A 19 15.80 21.70 28.15
N PRO A 20 16.13 22.78 27.44
CA PRO A 20 15.22 23.25 26.40
C PRO A 20 15.11 22.15 25.35
N TYR A 21 13.91 21.63 25.18
CA TYR A 21 13.59 20.71 24.10
C TYR A 21 13.62 21.53 22.79
N THR A 22 14.81 21.75 22.25
CA THR A 22 15.00 22.29 20.91
C THR A 22 14.99 21.13 19.93
N ALA A 23 13.82 20.69 19.57
CA ALA A 23 13.68 19.83 18.40
C ALA A 23 12.59 20.40 17.54
N SER A 24 12.85 21.45 16.87
CA SER A 24 12.19 21.69 15.59
C SER A 24 13.12 21.14 14.52
N ALA A 25 13.09 19.82 14.32
CA ALA A 25 13.33 19.33 12.98
C ALA A 25 12.20 19.95 12.14
N THR A 26 12.52 20.87 11.27
CA THR A 26 11.60 21.40 10.27
C THR A 26 11.00 20.18 9.56
N ASP A 27 9.69 19.99 9.69
CA ASP A 27 8.98 18.87 9.05
C ASP A 27 9.11 19.06 7.53
N THR A 28 10.13 18.43 6.95
CA THR A 28 10.45 18.49 5.51
C THR A 28 9.31 17.98 4.65
N ASN A 29 8.31 17.32 5.26
CA ASN A 29 7.15 16.76 4.59
C ASN A 29 5.88 17.64 4.74
N ALA A 30 6.00 18.85 5.29
CA ALA A 30 4.84 19.74 5.53
C ALA A 30 4.03 20.01 4.26
N ASP A 31 4.69 20.14 3.10
CA ASP A 31 4.05 20.38 1.79
C ASP A 31 3.15 19.24 1.32
N TYR A 32 3.32 18.03 1.86
CA TYR A 32 2.56 16.85 1.48
C TYR A 32 1.42 16.52 2.44
N ARG A 33 1.26 17.27 3.53
CA ARG A 33 0.17 17.05 4.50
C ARG A 33 -1.18 17.05 3.81
N GLY A 34 -2.04 16.12 4.23
CA GLY A 34 -3.39 16.03 3.67
C GLY A 34 -4.20 17.29 3.95
N TYR A 35 -5.04 17.67 3.00
CA TYR A 35 -5.83 18.89 3.04
C TYR A 35 -7.28 18.71 2.61
N VAL A 36 -7.65 17.51 2.12
CA VAL A 36 -9.02 17.20 1.72
C VAL A 36 -9.34 15.73 1.91
N TRP A 37 -10.57 15.44 2.32
CA TRP A 37 -11.11 14.08 2.22
C TRP A 37 -11.52 13.82 0.77
N ARG A 38 -10.76 12.98 0.09
CA ARG A 38 -11.05 12.51 -1.27
C ARG A 38 -11.99 11.31 -1.22
N ILE A 39 -12.99 11.30 -2.10
CA ILE A 39 -13.75 10.08 -2.38
C ILE A 39 -12.92 9.24 -3.35
N ASP A 40 -12.49 8.06 -2.90
CA ASP A 40 -11.78 7.07 -3.70
C ASP A 40 -12.76 6.25 -4.52
N THR A 41 -13.79 5.70 -3.85
CA THR A 41 -14.87 4.93 -4.46
C THR A 41 -16.17 5.26 -3.75
N ALA A 42 -17.16 5.72 -4.49
CA ALA A 42 -18.48 6.01 -3.93
C ALA A 42 -19.20 4.70 -3.58
N ALA A 43 -19.99 4.73 -2.51
CA ALA A 43 -20.93 3.67 -2.18
C ALA A 43 -22.13 3.73 -3.14
N GLY A 44 -21.99 3.15 -4.32
CA GLY A 44 -23.10 3.05 -5.26
C GLY A 44 -24.28 2.25 -4.71
N ASN A 45 -25.43 2.30 -5.41
CA ASN A 45 -26.63 1.53 -5.06
C ASN A 45 -26.49 0.04 -5.38
N GLU A 46 -25.54 -0.34 -6.24
CA GLU A 46 -25.29 -1.72 -6.65
C GLU A 46 -23.87 -2.14 -6.22
N ALA A 47 -23.76 -3.39 -5.80
CA ALA A 47 -22.49 -3.98 -5.41
C ALA A 47 -21.76 -4.49 -6.66
N GLU A 48 -20.85 -3.70 -7.20
CA GLU A 48 -19.95 -4.07 -8.29
C GLU A 48 -18.57 -4.45 -7.73
N LEU A 49 -17.83 -5.27 -8.49
CA LEU A 49 -16.44 -5.56 -8.16
C LEU A 49 -15.59 -4.28 -8.21
N PRO A 50 -14.57 -4.15 -7.35
CA PRO A 50 -13.70 -2.98 -7.35
C PRO A 50 -13.07 -2.71 -8.71
N HIS A 51 -12.85 -1.44 -9.04
CA HIS A 51 -12.14 -1.09 -10.27
C HIS A 51 -10.80 -1.84 -10.39
N ASN A 52 -10.42 -2.13 -11.63
CA ASN A 52 -9.19 -2.85 -11.94
C ASN A 52 -9.07 -4.23 -11.24
N PHE A 53 -10.19 -4.83 -10.83
CA PHE A 53 -10.21 -6.19 -10.31
C PHE A 53 -9.69 -7.17 -11.36
N ARG A 54 -8.79 -8.02 -10.94
CA ARG A 54 -8.20 -9.09 -11.75
C ARG A 54 -7.72 -10.22 -10.86
N THR A 55 -7.71 -11.43 -11.40
CA THR A 55 -7.13 -12.61 -10.75
C THR A 55 -5.98 -13.13 -11.59
N ALA A 56 -5.15 -14.00 -11.02
CA ALA A 56 -4.11 -14.70 -11.76
C ALA A 56 -4.69 -15.52 -12.93
N GLY A 57 -5.90 -16.09 -12.79
CA GLY A 57 -6.61 -16.82 -13.84
C GLY A 57 -7.36 -15.93 -14.85
N SER A 58 -7.32 -14.60 -14.73
CA SER A 58 -7.98 -13.71 -15.71
C SER A 58 -7.33 -13.84 -17.09
N PRO A 59 -8.11 -13.71 -18.19
CA PRO A 59 -7.53 -13.70 -19.53
C PRO A 59 -6.60 -12.49 -19.73
N PHE A 60 -5.59 -12.65 -20.56
CA PHE A 60 -4.75 -11.54 -20.99
C PHE A 60 -5.55 -10.53 -21.80
N GLN A 61 -5.39 -9.26 -21.48
CA GLN A 61 -6.09 -8.16 -22.11
C GLN A 61 -5.28 -7.58 -23.27
N THR A 62 -5.96 -7.16 -24.33
CA THR A 62 -5.35 -6.29 -25.34
C THR A 62 -5.06 -4.92 -24.71
N ARG A 63 -3.82 -4.46 -24.80
CA ARG A 63 -3.37 -3.22 -24.17
C ARG A 63 -3.12 -2.14 -25.22
N THR A 64 -3.90 -1.07 -25.17
CA THR A 64 -3.75 0.07 -26.09
C THR A 64 -2.62 1.01 -25.70
N ASP A 65 -2.08 0.87 -24.48
CA ASP A 65 -1.00 1.68 -23.93
C ASP A 65 0.40 1.03 -24.09
N ALA A 66 0.49 -0.13 -24.75
CA ALA A 66 1.74 -0.90 -24.90
C ALA A 66 2.87 -0.06 -25.52
N ALA A 67 2.59 0.69 -26.58
CA ALA A 67 3.58 1.54 -27.26
C ALA A 67 4.14 2.63 -26.34
N LYS A 68 3.30 3.19 -25.44
CA LYS A 68 3.73 4.20 -24.46
C LYS A 68 4.81 3.67 -23.52
N PHE A 69 4.74 2.39 -23.19
CA PHE A 69 5.65 1.75 -22.24
C PHE A 69 6.77 0.95 -22.90
N GLY A 70 6.89 1.01 -24.23
CA GLY A 70 7.88 0.23 -24.98
C GLY A 70 7.64 -1.29 -24.90
N VAL A 71 6.40 -1.71 -24.65
CA VAL A 71 6.02 -3.12 -24.56
C VAL A 71 5.81 -3.67 -25.97
N ASP A 72 6.44 -4.81 -26.29
CA ASP A 72 6.18 -5.52 -27.53
C ASP A 72 4.76 -6.13 -27.51
N PRO A 73 3.85 -5.65 -28.36
CA PRO A 73 2.46 -6.12 -28.35
C PRO A 73 2.29 -7.57 -28.87
N ASN A 74 3.33 -8.11 -29.54
CA ASN A 74 3.32 -9.47 -30.08
C ASN A 74 3.94 -10.49 -29.10
N TYR A 75 4.52 -10.05 -28.02
CA TYR A 75 5.10 -10.96 -27.04
C TYR A 75 4.00 -11.62 -26.20
N ILE A 76 3.98 -12.94 -26.22
CA ILE A 76 3.03 -13.75 -25.46
C ILE A 76 3.80 -14.41 -24.30
N PRO A 77 3.64 -13.90 -23.06
CA PRO A 77 4.33 -14.47 -21.92
C PRO A 77 3.75 -15.84 -21.53
N SER A 78 4.59 -16.67 -20.91
CA SER A 78 4.17 -17.93 -20.33
C SER A 78 3.11 -17.74 -19.23
N ARG A 79 2.12 -18.63 -19.19
CA ARG A 79 1.18 -18.76 -18.06
C ARG A 79 1.57 -19.84 -17.07
N GLU A 80 2.75 -20.43 -17.22
CA GLU A 80 3.22 -21.50 -16.34
C GLU A 80 3.08 -21.09 -14.87
N GLY A 81 2.38 -21.91 -14.09
CA GLY A 81 2.10 -21.70 -12.67
C GLY A 81 1.13 -20.54 -12.34
N LEU A 82 0.83 -19.64 -13.29
CA LEU A 82 0.03 -18.44 -13.03
C LEU A 82 -1.42 -18.79 -12.67
N ASP A 83 -2.09 -19.61 -13.48
CA ASP A 83 -3.52 -19.89 -13.34
C ASP A 83 -3.89 -20.61 -12.02
N ALA A 84 -2.91 -21.27 -11.41
CA ALA A 84 -3.08 -21.96 -10.13
C ALA A 84 -2.88 -21.05 -8.91
N LEU A 85 -2.42 -19.82 -9.09
CA LEU A 85 -2.17 -18.92 -7.96
C LEU A 85 -3.48 -18.43 -7.33
N PRO A 86 -3.71 -18.61 -6.02
CA PRO A 86 -4.83 -18.02 -5.30
C PRO A 86 -4.57 -16.54 -5.08
N LEU A 87 -4.61 -15.76 -6.17
CA LEU A 87 -4.12 -14.39 -6.24
C LEU A 87 -5.09 -13.50 -7.00
N SER A 88 -5.36 -12.33 -6.43
CA SER A 88 -6.10 -11.27 -7.10
C SER A 88 -5.61 -9.88 -6.68
N GLY A 89 -6.02 -8.86 -7.42
CA GLY A 89 -5.78 -7.48 -7.05
C GLY A 89 -6.82 -6.53 -7.61
N SER A 90 -6.99 -5.38 -6.95
CA SER A 90 -7.93 -4.35 -7.36
C SER A 90 -7.49 -2.94 -6.94
N ALA A 91 -8.29 -1.95 -7.31
CA ALA A 91 -8.32 -0.65 -6.65
C ALA A 91 -9.03 -0.75 -5.30
N GLU A 92 -9.01 0.36 -4.54
CA GLU A 92 -9.80 0.56 -3.34
C GLU A 92 -11.28 0.30 -3.59
N PHE A 93 -11.95 -0.33 -2.65
CA PHE A 93 -13.36 -0.71 -2.70
C PHE A 93 -14.22 0.16 -1.77
N SER A 94 -15.46 0.42 -2.13
CA SER A 94 -16.49 0.87 -1.19
C SER A 94 -16.99 -0.32 -0.35
N ILE A 95 -17.77 -0.07 0.71
CA ILE A 95 -18.33 -1.18 1.51
C ILE A 95 -19.19 -2.13 0.65
N PRO A 96 -20.10 -1.66 -0.23
CA PRO A 96 -20.83 -2.57 -1.13
C PRO A 96 -19.91 -3.35 -2.08
N ALA A 97 -18.86 -2.70 -2.63
CA ALA A 97 -17.89 -3.37 -3.50
C ALA A 97 -17.05 -4.41 -2.75
N PHE A 98 -16.74 -4.19 -1.46
CA PHE A 98 -16.08 -5.19 -0.61
C PHE A 98 -16.93 -6.46 -0.45
N HIS A 99 -18.24 -6.31 -0.21
CA HIS A 99 -19.13 -7.46 -0.13
C HIS A 99 -19.23 -8.21 -1.47
N ALA A 100 -19.26 -7.49 -2.61
CA ALA A 100 -19.19 -8.10 -3.93
C ALA A 100 -17.88 -8.85 -4.16
N LEU A 101 -16.76 -8.25 -3.76
CA LEU A 101 -15.43 -8.87 -3.80
C LEU A 101 -15.40 -10.16 -3.00
N LEU A 102 -15.84 -10.16 -1.74
CA LEU A 102 -15.84 -11.36 -0.91
C LEU A 102 -16.73 -12.46 -1.49
N LYS A 103 -17.90 -12.09 -2.00
CA LYS A 103 -18.79 -13.04 -2.68
C LYS A 103 -18.10 -13.69 -3.87
N ASP A 104 -17.42 -12.93 -4.71
CA ASP A 104 -16.65 -13.44 -5.86
C ASP A 104 -15.50 -14.35 -5.40
N LEU A 105 -14.70 -13.92 -4.42
CA LEU A 105 -13.57 -14.69 -3.91
C LEU A 105 -13.99 -16.03 -3.30
N HIS A 106 -15.11 -16.08 -2.56
CA HIS A 106 -15.68 -17.33 -2.03
C HIS A 106 -16.14 -18.31 -3.10
N THR A 107 -16.38 -17.86 -4.35
CA THR A 107 -16.62 -18.80 -5.46
C THR A 107 -15.34 -19.43 -5.99
N ARG A 108 -14.18 -18.84 -5.71
CA ARG A 108 -12.88 -19.23 -6.27
C ARG A 108 -12.05 -20.08 -5.33
N THR A 109 -12.27 -19.96 -4.02
CA THR A 109 -11.50 -20.70 -3.02
C THR A 109 -12.38 -21.23 -1.89
N GLN A 110 -12.00 -22.41 -1.38
CA GLN A 110 -12.51 -22.95 -0.11
C GLN A 110 -11.53 -22.64 1.04
N GLY A 111 -10.34 -22.13 0.73
CA GLY A 111 -9.34 -21.72 1.72
C GLY A 111 -9.66 -20.37 2.34
N SER A 112 -8.79 -19.92 3.22
CA SER A 112 -8.91 -18.60 3.84
C SER A 112 -8.63 -17.48 2.84
N ILE A 113 -9.21 -16.31 3.11
CA ILE A 113 -8.96 -15.08 2.33
C ILE A 113 -8.14 -14.12 3.19
N CYS A 114 -7.13 -13.48 2.58
CA CYS A 114 -6.34 -12.43 3.20
C CYS A 114 -6.39 -11.17 2.31
N ILE A 115 -6.91 -10.08 2.85
CA ILE A 115 -6.88 -8.76 2.22
C ILE A 115 -5.58 -8.08 2.61
N ILE A 116 -4.79 -7.69 1.60
CA ILE A 116 -3.52 -7.03 1.79
C ILE A 116 -3.62 -5.60 1.25
N ASP A 117 -3.72 -4.67 2.18
CA ASP A 117 -3.75 -3.25 1.91
C ASP A 117 -2.33 -2.68 1.82
N LEU A 118 -2.01 -2.08 0.67
CA LEU A 118 -0.68 -1.57 0.34
C LEU A 118 -0.55 -0.04 0.56
N ARG A 119 -1.54 0.61 1.12
CA ARG A 119 -1.61 2.06 1.22
C ARG A 119 -0.87 2.56 2.47
N GLN A 120 -0.09 3.62 2.36
CA GLN A 120 0.46 4.35 3.50
C GLN A 120 -0.45 5.51 3.93
N GLU A 121 -1.16 6.10 2.97
CA GLU A 121 -2.09 7.20 3.20
C GLU A 121 -3.23 6.79 4.13
N SER A 122 -3.67 7.72 5.02
CA SER A 122 -4.81 7.49 5.91
C SER A 122 -6.11 7.42 5.12
N HIS A 123 -6.84 6.31 5.25
CA HIS A 123 -8.08 6.03 4.53
C HIS A 123 -9.05 5.19 5.35
N GLY A 124 -10.24 4.97 4.83
CA GLY A 124 -11.29 4.18 5.46
C GLY A 124 -12.64 4.51 4.85
N PHE A 125 -13.70 4.36 5.63
CA PHE A 125 -15.06 4.52 5.11
C PHE A 125 -15.85 5.56 5.87
N MET A 126 -16.62 6.37 5.12
CA MET A 126 -17.62 7.30 5.65
C MET A 126 -18.94 7.08 4.90
N ASN A 127 -19.98 6.67 5.64
CA ASN A 127 -21.29 6.30 5.08
C ASN A 127 -21.19 5.32 3.90
N GLY A 128 -20.26 4.36 3.99
CA GLY A 128 -20.02 3.33 2.97
C GLY A 128 -19.12 3.75 1.82
N ASN A 129 -18.83 5.05 1.63
CA ASN A 129 -17.86 5.51 0.65
C ASN A 129 -16.45 5.24 1.13
N ALA A 130 -15.59 4.73 0.26
CA ALA A 130 -14.15 4.72 0.51
C ALA A 130 -13.59 6.13 0.39
N VAL A 131 -12.88 6.58 1.40
CA VAL A 131 -12.31 7.92 1.47
C VAL A 131 -10.86 7.89 1.91
N SER A 132 -10.07 8.87 1.47
CA SER A 132 -8.69 9.06 1.94
C SER A 132 -8.40 10.51 2.28
N TRP A 133 -7.53 10.72 3.27
CA TRP A 133 -6.99 12.03 3.61
C TRP A 133 -5.90 12.39 2.61
N TYR A 134 -6.30 13.04 1.52
CA TYR A 134 -5.45 13.31 0.38
C TYR A 134 -4.51 14.50 0.64
N GLY A 135 -3.23 14.27 0.42
CA GLY A 135 -2.19 15.29 0.33
C GLY A 135 -1.55 15.29 -1.07
N LYS A 136 -0.67 16.25 -1.34
CA LYS A 136 0.06 16.31 -2.62
C LYS A 136 0.70 14.94 -2.92
N HIS A 137 0.53 14.46 -4.14
CA HIS A 137 0.97 13.12 -4.60
C HIS A 137 0.42 11.92 -3.82
N ASP A 138 -0.59 12.10 -3.00
CA ASP A 138 -1.12 11.10 -2.05
C ASP A 138 -0.11 10.75 -0.92
N TRP A 139 0.77 11.70 -0.57
CA TRP A 139 1.87 11.53 0.36
C TRP A 139 1.60 12.10 1.75
N GLY A 140 0.35 12.23 2.18
CA GLY A 140 -0.02 12.78 3.48
C GLY A 140 0.70 12.15 4.68
N ASN A 141 1.14 10.90 4.55
CA ASN A 141 1.89 10.16 5.57
C ASN A 141 3.36 9.88 5.18
N ILE A 142 3.91 10.56 4.16
CA ILE A 142 5.32 10.38 3.80
C ILE A 142 6.24 10.64 4.99
N GLY A 143 7.25 9.79 5.16
CA GLY A 143 8.20 9.88 6.28
C GLY A 143 7.69 9.32 7.60
N ARG A 144 6.41 8.92 7.69
CA ARG A 144 5.85 8.26 8.88
C ARG A 144 6.09 6.75 8.81
N THR A 145 6.32 6.17 9.97
CA THR A 145 6.30 4.72 10.15
C THR A 145 4.88 4.18 9.93
N LYS A 146 4.77 2.90 9.63
CA LYS A 146 3.48 2.19 9.54
C LYS A 146 2.59 2.44 10.78
N HIS A 147 3.18 2.36 11.98
CA HIS A 147 2.44 2.59 13.22
C HIS A 147 1.90 4.03 13.35
N GLU A 148 2.69 5.02 12.95
CA GLU A 148 2.26 6.42 12.96
C GLU A 148 1.18 6.69 11.91
N ALA A 149 1.29 6.09 10.72
CA ALA A 149 0.27 6.18 9.67
C ALA A 149 -1.07 5.59 10.13
N LEU A 150 -1.05 4.39 10.71
CA LEU A 150 -2.26 3.74 11.26
C LEU A 150 -2.88 4.52 12.42
N ARG A 151 -2.07 5.16 13.26
CA ARG A 151 -2.57 6.01 14.35
C ARG A 151 -3.25 7.27 13.81
N ASP A 152 -2.65 7.93 12.81
CA ASP A 152 -3.23 9.08 12.11
C ASP A 152 -4.57 8.71 11.46
N GLU A 153 -4.62 7.58 10.76
CA GLU A 153 -5.83 7.03 10.14
C GLU A 153 -6.95 6.82 11.15
N ASN A 154 -6.67 6.07 12.22
CA ASN A 154 -7.64 5.80 13.28
C ASN A 154 -8.20 7.08 13.89
N MET A 155 -7.31 8.04 14.22
CA MET A 155 -7.71 9.34 14.78
C MET A 155 -8.63 10.10 13.82
N ARG A 156 -8.30 10.17 12.54
CA ARG A 156 -9.06 10.90 11.52
C ARG A 156 -10.42 10.28 11.26
N ILE A 157 -10.47 8.98 11.03
CA ILE A 157 -11.70 8.25 10.73
C ILE A 157 -12.66 8.33 11.93
N ARG A 158 -12.18 8.02 13.15
CA ARG A 158 -13.03 8.09 14.35
C ARG A 158 -13.49 9.51 14.65
N SER A 159 -12.65 10.52 14.41
CA SER A 159 -13.03 11.91 14.65
C SER A 159 -14.09 12.44 13.69
N ALA A 160 -14.30 11.79 12.55
CA ALA A 160 -15.34 12.15 11.58
C ALA A 160 -16.73 11.70 12.02
N GLN A 161 -16.83 10.61 12.78
CA GLN A 161 -18.11 10.07 13.25
C GLN A 161 -18.97 11.14 13.94
N GLY A 162 -20.20 11.28 13.50
CA GLY A 162 -21.17 12.23 14.05
C GLY A 162 -20.91 13.69 13.68
N LYS A 163 -20.02 13.99 12.74
CA LYS A 163 -19.70 15.35 12.29
C LYS A 163 -20.10 15.60 10.83
N ASP A 164 -20.18 16.86 10.46
CA ASP A 164 -20.27 17.28 9.07
C ASP A 164 -18.84 17.35 8.50
N VAL A 165 -18.60 16.64 7.40
CA VAL A 165 -17.31 16.52 6.74
C VAL A 165 -17.45 16.89 5.27
N VAL A 166 -16.48 17.63 4.74
CA VAL A 166 -16.41 17.94 3.31
C VAL A 166 -15.66 16.82 2.60
N LEU A 167 -16.36 16.13 1.70
CA LEU A 167 -15.78 15.17 0.77
C LEU A 167 -15.68 15.77 -0.62
N ALA A 168 -14.64 15.44 -1.38
CA ALA A 168 -14.48 15.91 -2.75
C ALA A 168 -13.90 14.82 -3.66
N HIS A 169 -14.24 14.84 -4.93
CA HIS A 169 -13.43 14.21 -5.96
C HIS A 169 -12.23 15.10 -6.31
N LEU A 170 -11.26 14.56 -7.02
CA LEU A 170 -10.17 15.36 -7.58
C LEU A 170 -10.34 15.51 -9.09
N ASP A 171 -10.00 16.68 -9.62
CA ASP A 171 -9.90 16.91 -11.06
C ASP A 171 -8.57 16.35 -11.64
N LYS A 172 -8.34 16.56 -12.94
CA LYS A 172 -7.11 16.15 -13.63
C LYS A 172 -5.85 16.82 -13.09
N LYS A 173 -5.98 17.98 -12.44
CA LYS A 173 -4.90 18.73 -11.79
C LYS A 173 -4.74 18.38 -10.32
N LYS A 174 -5.48 17.36 -9.85
CA LYS A 174 -5.50 16.92 -8.45
C LYS A 174 -5.99 17.98 -7.48
N GLN A 175 -6.88 18.88 -7.95
CA GLN A 175 -7.57 19.85 -7.11
C GLN A 175 -8.96 19.34 -6.73
N PRO A 176 -9.48 19.72 -5.55
CA PRO A 176 -10.82 19.34 -5.12
C PRO A 176 -11.88 19.78 -6.14
N LYS A 177 -12.73 18.86 -6.56
CA LYS A 177 -13.83 19.06 -7.49
C LYS A 177 -15.14 18.59 -6.86
N ASN A 178 -16.20 19.35 -7.05
CA ASN A 178 -17.54 19.04 -6.55
C ASN A 178 -17.53 18.69 -5.04
N PRO A 179 -17.03 19.59 -4.17
CA PRO A 179 -17.03 19.34 -2.74
C PRO A 179 -18.46 19.23 -2.21
N GLN A 180 -18.70 18.24 -1.36
CA GLN A 180 -20.00 18.01 -0.74
C GLN A 180 -19.82 17.90 0.77
N THR A 181 -20.62 18.63 1.53
CA THR A 181 -20.69 18.44 2.98
C THR A 181 -21.68 17.32 3.27
N ILE A 182 -21.22 16.28 3.95
CA ILE A 182 -22.05 15.18 4.39
C ILE A 182 -22.03 15.05 5.91
N ARG A 183 -23.16 14.65 6.49
CA ARG A 183 -23.21 14.19 7.88
C ARG A 183 -22.67 12.75 7.92
N VAL A 184 -21.59 12.52 8.64
CA VAL A 184 -21.00 11.18 8.80
C VAL A 184 -21.77 10.41 9.87
N MET A 185 -22.65 9.52 9.45
CA MET A 185 -23.45 8.67 10.33
C MET A 185 -22.69 7.40 10.74
N ALA A 186 -21.82 6.90 9.87
CA ALA A 186 -20.96 5.74 10.12
C ALA A 186 -19.55 6.01 9.57
N ALA A 187 -18.54 5.76 10.39
CA ALA A 187 -17.13 5.81 10.00
C ALA A 187 -16.40 4.59 10.56
N MET A 188 -15.59 3.95 9.73
CA MET A 188 -14.77 2.80 10.13
C MET A 188 -13.49 2.73 9.31
N THR A 189 -12.46 2.14 9.89
CA THR A 189 -11.23 1.80 9.17
C THR A 189 -11.46 0.58 8.28
N GLU A 190 -10.59 0.39 7.30
CA GLU A 190 -10.66 -0.82 6.46
C GLU A 190 -10.38 -2.09 7.27
N ARG A 191 -9.45 -2.03 8.22
CA ARG A 191 -9.22 -3.14 9.15
C ARG A 191 -10.51 -3.60 9.83
N GLU A 192 -11.28 -2.65 10.39
CA GLU A 192 -12.55 -2.98 11.06
C GLU A 192 -13.52 -3.65 10.09
N LEU A 193 -13.71 -3.12 8.89
CA LEU A 193 -14.58 -3.72 7.88
C LEU A 193 -14.19 -5.17 7.55
N VAL A 194 -12.91 -5.41 7.30
CA VAL A 194 -12.40 -6.72 6.87
C VAL A 194 -12.43 -7.73 8.01
N GLU A 195 -12.00 -7.33 9.21
CA GLU A 195 -11.98 -8.21 10.39
C GLU A 195 -13.42 -8.53 10.88
N ASP A 196 -14.35 -7.58 10.81
CA ASP A 196 -15.78 -7.80 11.14
C ASP A 196 -16.45 -8.79 10.17
N ALA A 197 -15.95 -8.89 8.94
CA ALA A 197 -16.38 -9.91 7.98
C ALA A 197 -15.74 -11.30 8.21
N GLY A 198 -14.90 -11.46 9.26
CA GLY A 198 -14.19 -12.71 9.56
C GLY A 198 -13.03 -13.00 8.62
N VAL A 199 -12.55 -12.01 7.89
CA VAL A 199 -11.47 -12.11 6.91
C VAL A 199 -10.16 -11.56 7.49
N ARG A 200 -9.03 -12.14 7.11
CA ARG A 200 -7.73 -11.68 7.57
C ARG A 200 -7.35 -10.37 6.86
N TYR A 201 -6.96 -9.37 7.64
CA TYR A 201 -6.44 -8.10 7.16
C TYR A 201 -4.94 -7.98 7.44
N VAL A 202 -4.18 -7.53 6.44
CA VAL A 202 -2.75 -7.19 6.58
C VAL A 202 -2.48 -5.85 5.92
N ARG A 203 -1.85 -4.92 6.66
CA ARG A 203 -1.37 -3.65 6.11
C ARG A 203 0.12 -3.75 5.81
N LEU A 204 0.49 -3.53 4.54
CA LEU A 204 1.87 -3.30 4.11
C LEU A 204 1.95 -1.85 3.59
N ALA A 205 2.29 -0.92 4.50
CA ALA A 205 2.20 0.50 4.22
C ALA A 205 3.28 0.97 3.24
N VAL A 206 2.91 1.23 2.00
CA VAL A 206 3.79 1.71 0.93
C VAL A 206 3.35 3.08 0.46
N THR A 207 4.28 4.04 0.43
CA THR A 207 4.04 5.39 -0.10
C THR A 207 3.64 5.29 -1.58
N ASP A 208 2.60 6.03 -1.99
CA ASP A 208 2.17 6.01 -3.39
C ASP A 208 3.30 6.43 -4.33
N HIS A 209 3.31 5.87 -5.54
CA HIS A 209 4.35 6.01 -6.58
C HIS A 209 5.72 5.44 -6.23
N LYS A 210 6.02 5.10 -4.97
CA LYS A 210 7.33 4.61 -4.54
C LYS A 210 7.43 3.08 -4.50
N TRP A 211 8.66 2.57 -4.50
CA TRP A 211 8.96 1.20 -4.09
C TRP A 211 8.79 1.07 -2.57
N ALA A 212 8.44 -0.12 -2.10
CA ALA A 212 8.32 -0.39 -0.67
C ALA A 212 9.70 -0.35 0.02
N ASP A 213 9.73 0.14 1.27
CA ASP A 213 10.96 0.08 2.04
C ASP A 213 11.39 -1.37 2.33
N PRO A 214 12.69 -1.62 2.60
CA PRO A 214 13.20 -2.98 2.75
C PRO A 214 12.55 -3.79 3.87
N ARG A 215 12.05 -3.16 4.94
CA ARG A 215 11.38 -3.87 6.04
C ARG A 215 9.97 -4.28 5.63
N THR A 216 9.27 -3.46 4.87
CA THR A 216 7.96 -3.80 4.32
C THR A 216 8.06 -5.00 3.37
N ILE A 217 9.16 -5.11 2.59
CA ILE A 217 9.41 -6.29 1.76
C ILE A 217 9.75 -7.51 2.64
N ASP A 218 10.53 -7.37 3.71
CA ASP A 218 10.75 -8.46 4.66
C ASP A 218 9.42 -8.96 5.26
N GLU A 219 8.54 -8.04 5.69
CA GLU A 219 7.19 -8.37 6.19
C GLU A 219 6.36 -9.14 5.13
N PHE A 220 6.45 -8.72 3.87
CA PHE A 220 5.76 -9.38 2.76
C PHE A 220 6.30 -10.80 2.53
N VAL A 221 7.62 -10.98 2.42
CA VAL A 221 8.24 -12.30 2.22
C VAL A 221 7.86 -13.23 3.38
N ASP A 222 7.93 -12.75 4.61
CA ASP A 222 7.53 -13.51 5.80
C ASP A 222 6.04 -13.86 5.80
N LEU A 223 5.18 -12.95 5.34
CA LEU A 223 3.75 -13.20 5.16
C LEU A 223 3.53 -14.37 4.19
N VAL A 224 4.14 -14.31 2.99
CA VAL A 224 4.00 -15.35 1.95
C VAL A 224 4.51 -16.72 2.43
N LYS A 225 5.59 -16.74 3.22
CA LYS A 225 6.13 -17.98 3.81
C LYS A 225 5.21 -18.63 4.84
N LYS A 226 4.52 -17.80 5.63
CA LYS A 226 3.71 -18.25 6.79
C LYS A 226 2.27 -18.56 6.44
N MET A 227 1.80 -18.06 5.29
CA MET A 227 0.41 -18.31 4.88
C MET A 227 0.21 -19.74 4.38
N PRO A 228 -0.91 -20.40 4.74
CA PRO A 228 -1.31 -21.65 4.09
C PRO A 228 -1.34 -21.50 2.57
N ALA A 229 -0.94 -22.57 1.87
CA ALA A 229 -0.79 -22.52 0.41
C ALA A 229 -2.10 -22.24 -0.35
N ASP A 230 -3.23 -22.59 0.25
CA ASP A 230 -4.58 -22.37 -0.28
C ASP A 230 -5.20 -21.02 0.09
N THR A 231 -4.47 -20.17 0.86
CA THR A 231 -4.95 -18.84 1.21
C THR A 231 -5.00 -17.95 -0.02
N TRP A 232 -6.19 -17.44 -0.31
CA TRP A 232 -6.37 -16.44 -1.37
C TRP A 232 -5.82 -15.09 -0.95
N MET A 233 -4.80 -14.59 -1.67
CA MET A 233 -4.16 -13.31 -1.42
C MET A 233 -4.78 -12.24 -2.31
N HIS A 234 -5.51 -11.29 -1.74
CA HIS A 234 -6.05 -10.14 -2.47
C HIS A 234 -5.27 -8.87 -2.13
N PHE A 235 -4.56 -8.33 -3.11
CA PHE A 235 -3.77 -7.10 -2.98
C PHE A 235 -4.54 -5.90 -3.50
N HIS A 236 -4.55 -4.79 -2.79
CA HIS A 236 -5.07 -3.54 -3.33
C HIS A 236 -4.27 -2.32 -2.89
N CYS A 237 -4.43 -1.24 -3.63
CA CYS A 237 -4.01 0.11 -3.28
C CYS A 237 -5.11 1.07 -3.79
N GLN A 238 -4.89 2.38 -3.77
CA GLN A 238 -5.92 3.32 -4.21
C GLN A 238 -6.41 3.05 -5.65
N ALA A 239 -5.49 2.90 -6.63
CA ALA A 239 -5.85 2.70 -8.04
C ALA A 239 -5.77 1.25 -8.52
N GLY A 240 -5.27 0.31 -7.73
CA GLY A 240 -5.06 -1.08 -8.15
C GLY A 240 -4.00 -1.28 -9.23
N LYS A 241 -3.12 -0.30 -9.45
CA LYS A 241 -2.12 -0.30 -10.53
C LYS A 241 -0.71 -0.51 -9.98
N GLY A 242 0.04 0.53 -9.62
CA GLY A 242 1.46 0.48 -9.30
C GLY A 242 1.79 -0.49 -8.17
N ARG A 243 1.47 -0.12 -6.93
CA ARG A 243 1.75 -0.92 -5.72
C ARG A 243 1.15 -2.32 -5.81
N THR A 244 -0.12 -2.43 -6.21
CA THR A 244 -0.81 -3.71 -6.38
C THR A 244 -0.09 -4.62 -7.36
N THR A 245 0.33 -4.12 -8.54
CA THR A 245 1.04 -4.95 -9.52
C THR A 245 2.42 -5.36 -9.02
N SER A 246 3.13 -4.49 -8.30
CA SER A 246 4.44 -4.82 -7.74
C SER A 246 4.36 -6.01 -6.77
N PHE A 247 3.38 -6.00 -5.86
CA PHE A 247 3.23 -7.09 -4.89
C PHE A 247 2.67 -8.37 -5.51
N MET A 248 1.75 -8.27 -6.48
CA MET A 248 1.31 -9.43 -7.26
C MET A 248 2.46 -10.06 -8.05
N ALA A 249 3.34 -9.24 -8.66
CA ALA A 249 4.50 -9.74 -9.40
C ALA A 249 5.52 -10.41 -8.45
N MET A 250 5.80 -9.80 -7.29
CA MET A 250 6.68 -10.41 -6.28
C MET A 250 6.13 -11.72 -5.74
N TYR A 251 4.81 -11.81 -5.49
CA TYR A 251 4.15 -13.06 -5.10
C TYR A 251 4.31 -14.12 -6.18
N ASP A 252 4.08 -13.74 -7.42
CA ASP A 252 4.23 -14.61 -8.58
C ASP A 252 5.67 -15.14 -8.72
N MET A 253 6.70 -14.27 -8.60
CA MET A 253 8.11 -14.67 -8.58
C MET A 253 8.40 -15.69 -7.48
N MET A 254 7.90 -15.46 -6.26
CA MET A 254 8.13 -16.37 -5.14
C MET A 254 7.48 -17.74 -5.32
N LYS A 255 6.35 -17.82 -6.03
CA LYS A 255 5.62 -19.08 -6.28
C LYS A 255 6.07 -19.78 -7.57
N ASN A 256 6.61 -19.04 -8.52
CA ASN A 256 7.03 -19.54 -9.83
C ASN A 256 8.49 -19.11 -10.13
N PRO A 257 9.47 -19.49 -9.33
CA PRO A 257 10.86 -19.03 -9.46
C PRO A 257 11.52 -19.44 -10.79
N SER A 258 11.05 -20.51 -11.44
CA SER A 258 11.55 -20.95 -12.74
C SER A 258 11.12 -20.05 -13.92
N VAL A 259 10.11 -19.21 -13.74
CA VAL A 259 9.55 -18.37 -14.81
C VAL A 259 10.43 -17.14 -15.01
N PRO A 260 10.87 -16.83 -16.27
CA PRO A 260 11.71 -15.67 -16.53
C PRO A 260 11.07 -14.35 -16.11
N LEU A 261 11.89 -13.41 -15.64
CA LEU A 261 11.45 -12.08 -15.20
C LEU A 261 10.58 -11.39 -16.26
N LYS A 262 10.99 -11.45 -17.54
CA LYS A 262 10.24 -10.87 -18.65
C LYS A 262 8.80 -11.40 -18.69
N ASP A 263 8.63 -12.70 -18.56
CA ASP A 263 7.29 -13.31 -18.54
C ASP A 263 6.46 -12.83 -17.35
N ILE A 264 7.05 -12.81 -16.15
CA ILE A 264 6.36 -12.30 -14.95
C ILE A 264 5.87 -10.86 -15.18
N LEU A 265 6.73 -9.96 -15.68
CA LEU A 265 6.38 -8.55 -15.87
C LEU A 265 5.30 -8.36 -16.95
N TYR A 266 5.42 -9.09 -18.08
CA TYR A 266 4.44 -9.04 -19.17
C TYR A 266 3.09 -9.61 -18.75
N ARG A 267 3.05 -10.77 -18.08
CA ARG A 267 1.79 -11.37 -17.69
C ARG A 267 1.04 -10.54 -16.65
N GLN A 268 1.74 -9.93 -15.69
CA GLN A 268 1.11 -9.02 -14.73
C GLN A 268 0.57 -7.74 -15.40
N TYR A 269 1.27 -7.22 -16.42
CA TYR A 269 0.78 -6.11 -17.24
C TYR A 269 -0.45 -6.52 -18.06
N LEU A 270 -0.43 -7.68 -18.72
CA LEU A 270 -1.53 -8.17 -19.55
C LEU A 270 -2.76 -8.60 -18.73
N LEU A 271 -2.61 -8.95 -17.46
CA LEU A 271 -3.73 -9.11 -16.52
C LEU A 271 -4.45 -7.79 -16.20
N GLY A 272 -3.94 -6.65 -16.65
CA GLY A 272 -4.51 -5.32 -16.39
C GLY A 272 -3.70 -4.48 -15.40
N GLY A 273 -2.54 -4.94 -14.96
CA GLY A 273 -1.63 -4.23 -14.07
C GLY A 273 -0.87 -3.08 -14.74
N ALA A 274 0.10 -2.50 -14.01
CA ALA A 274 1.10 -1.59 -14.56
C ALA A 274 2.27 -2.38 -15.18
N TYR A 275 2.93 -1.81 -16.19
CA TYR A 275 4.18 -2.37 -16.69
C TYR A 275 5.33 -1.93 -15.79
N LEU A 276 5.88 -2.85 -15.02
CA LEU A 276 6.84 -2.55 -13.94
C LEU A 276 8.26 -2.28 -14.43
N ALA A 277 8.59 -2.65 -15.68
CA ALA A 277 9.87 -2.31 -16.31
C ALA A 277 9.81 -1.01 -17.13
N TYR A 278 8.77 -0.19 -16.95
CA TYR A 278 8.73 1.14 -17.56
C TYR A 278 9.72 2.06 -16.87
N ASP A 279 10.69 2.53 -17.63
CA ASP A 279 11.72 3.49 -17.19
C ASP A 279 11.76 4.68 -18.16
N PRO A 280 11.12 5.80 -17.82
CA PRO A 280 11.09 6.98 -18.68
C PRO A 280 12.48 7.60 -18.86
N THR A 281 13.42 7.39 -17.95
CA THR A 281 14.77 7.96 -18.04
C THR A 281 15.56 7.37 -19.21
N THR A 282 15.28 6.13 -19.60
CA THR A 282 15.93 5.46 -20.74
C THR A 282 15.27 5.75 -22.07
N GLN A 283 14.04 6.28 -22.08
CA GLN A 283 13.25 6.50 -23.29
C GLN A 283 13.28 7.94 -23.80
N HIS A 284 14.13 8.80 -23.23
CA HIS A 284 14.19 10.24 -23.53
C HIS A 284 12.82 10.96 -23.47
N ALA A 285 11.90 10.42 -22.68
CA ALA A 285 10.61 11.04 -22.44
C ALA A 285 10.77 12.34 -21.64
N ALA A 286 9.76 13.20 -21.70
CA ALA A 286 9.75 14.41 -20.89
C ALA A 286 9.85 14.04 -19.41
N THR A 287 10.81 14.64 -18.71
CA THR A 287 11.06 14.37 -17.30
C THR A 287 9.91 14.86 -16.44
N GLY A 288 9.35 13.94 -15.64
CA GLY A 288 8.34 14.22 -14.63
C GLY A 288 8.88 14.00 -13.22
N TRP A 289 8.16 14.46 -12.24
CA TRP A 289 8.53 14.26 -10.82
C TRP A 289 8.55 12.76 -10.42
N GLU A 290 7.88 11.89 -11.21
CA GLU A 290 7.78 10.45 -10.98
C GLU A 290 8.95 9.66 -11.58
N ASP A 291 9.77 10.26 -12.45
CA ASP A 291 10.72 9.51 -13.28
C ASP A 291 11.76 8.77 -12.46
N ALA A 292 12.30 9.40 -11.42
CA ALA A 292 13.24 8.77 -10.51
C ALA A 292 12.59 7.59 -9.75
N ASP A 293 11.32 7.70 -9.40
CA ASP A 293 10.58 6.62 -8.73
C ASP A 293 10.26 5.46 -9.69
N TYR A 294 10.02 5.74 -10.99
CA TYR A 294 9.88 4.70 -12.02
C TYR A 294 11.17 3.95 -12.25
N HIS A 295 12.28 4.68 -12.44
CA HIS A 295 13.60 4.10 -12.59
C HIS A 295 13.94 3.19 -11.41
N HIS A 296 13.81 3.72 -10.18
CA HIS A 296 14.07 2.94 -8.97
C HIS A 296 13.18 1.69 -8.85
N LYS A 297 11.89 1.77 -9.19
CA LYS A 297 11.00 0.58 -9.19
C LYS A 297 11.45 -0.48 -10.18
N THR A 298 11.91 -0.06 -11.37
CA THR A 298 12.43 -0.98 -12.40
C THR A 298 13.69 -1.71 -11.91
N GLU A 299 14.60 -1.01 -11.25
CA GLU A 299 15.78 -1.64 -10.65
C GLU A 299 15.40 -2.59 -9.53
N MET A 300 14.52 -2.16 -8.63
CA MET A 300 14.18 -2.93 -7.44
C MET A 300 13.36 -4.18 -7.74
N ILE A 301 12.49 -4.16 -8.75
CA ILE A 301 11.74 -5.37 -9.15
C ILE A 301 12.68 -6.41 -9.79
N ALA A 302 13.69 -5.97 -10.54
CA ALA A 302 14.72 -6.85 -11.08
C ALA A 302 15.59 -7.44 -9.94
N LYS A 303 16.05 -6.61 -9.01
CA LYS A 303 16.77 -7.09 -7.82
C LYS A 303 15.94 -8.07 -6.97
N PHE A 304 14.62 -7.86 -6.87
CA PHE A 304 13.77 -8.81 -6.15
C PHE A 304 13.68 -10.15 -6.88
N TYR A 305 13.68 -10.16 -8.20
CA TYR A 305 13.79 -11.40 -8.96
C TYR A 305 15.12 -12.13 -8.68
N ASP A 306 16.25 -11.40 -8.70
CA ASP A 306 17.55 -11.98 -8.36
C ASP A 306 17.60 -12.53 -6.93
N TYR A 307 16.96 -11.82 -5.99
CA TYR A 307 16.81 -12.30 -4.62
C TYR A 307 16.04 -13.62 -4.57
N VAL A 308 14.94 -13.74 -5.30
CA VAL A 308 14.16 -14.98 -5.40
C VAL A 308 15.02 -16.09 -5.97
N GLN A 309 15.75 -15.86 -7.08
CA GLN A 309 16.63 -16.87 -7.68
C GLN A 309 17.66 -17.43 -6.70
N GLN A 310 18.20 -16.59 -5.83
CA GLN A 310 19.27 -16.93 -4.89
C GLN A 310 18.79 -17.52 -3.56
N ASN A 311 17.50 -17.35 -3.20
CA ASN A 311 17.02 -17.65 -1.85
C ASN A 311 15.78 -18.56 -1.77
N HIS A 312 15.13 -18.89 -2.91
CA HIS A 312 13.90 -19.69 -2.88
C HIS A 312 14.14 -21.13 -2.37
N GLU A 313 15.26 -21.77 -2.72
CA GLU A 313 15.61 -23.13 -2.29
C GLU A 313 15.82 -23.21 -0.76
N ASP A 314 16.37 -22.16 -0.16
CA ASP A 314 16.58 -22.02 1.28
C ASP A 314 15.35 -21.41 2.00
N ASN A 315 14.18 -21.41 1.35
CA ASN A 315 12.95 -20.83 1.88
C ASN A 315 13.14 -19.38 2.40
N TYR A 316 13.92 -18.59 1.65
CA TYR A 316 14.18 -17.16 1.97
C TYR A 316 14.76 -16.99 3.40
N ALA A 317 15.76 -17.79 3.77
CA ALA A 317 16.40 -17.70 5.08
C ALA A 317 17.11 -16.36 5.31
N VAL A 318 17.64 -15.74 4.23
CA VAL A 318 18.22 -14.40 4.27
C VAL A 318 17.12 -13.37 4.01
N PRO A 319 16.81 -12.45 4.95
CA PRO A 319 15.86 -11.37 4.69
C PRO A 319 16.27 -10.51 3.51
N TRP A 320 15.26 -9.99 2.76
CA TRP A 320 15.48 -9.07 1.65
C TRP A 320 16.36 -7.87 2.05
N SER A 321 16.05 -7.25 3.19
CA SER A 321 16.80 -6.07 3.68
C SER A 321 18.28 -6.36 3.93
N MET A 322 18.61 -7.58 4.29
CA MET A 322 20.02 -8.01 4.48
C MET A 322 20.67 -8.37 3.15
N TRP A 323 19.93 -9.03 2.26
CA TRP A 323 20.41 -9.37 0.93
C TRP A 323 20.70 -8.10 0.11
N LEU A 324 19.79 -7.13 0.13
CA LEU A 324 19.92 -5.85 -0.59
C LEU A 324 21.15 -5.05 -0.15
N LYS A 325 21.52 -5.07 1.13
CA LYS A 325 22.75 -4.41 1.64
C LYS A 325 24.02 -5.01 1.05
N LYS A 326 24.00 -6.27 0.67
CA LYS A 326 25.15 -6.98 0.06
C LYS A 326 25.16 -6.89 -1.47
N ASN A 327 24.02 -6.51 -2.06
CA ASN A 327 23.79 -6.38 -3.50
C ASN A 327 23.20 -4.99 -3.82
N PRO A 328 23.95 -3.91 -3.55
CA PRO A 328 23.47 -2.51 -3.63
C PRO A 328 23.04 -2.10 -5.03
#